data_5c7519cb727deb6f01cd93e505b357f5
#
_entry.id   5c7519cb727deb6f01cd93e505b357f5
#
_cell.length_a   1.000
_cell.length_b   1.000
_cell.length_c   1.000
_cell.angle_alpha   90.00
_cell.angle_beta   90.00
_cell.angle_gamma   90.00
#
_symmetry.space_group_name_H-M   'P 1'
#
loop_
_entity.id
_entity.type
_entity.pdbx_description
1 polymer ?
#
loop_
_entity_poly.entity_id
_entity_poly.type
_entity_poly.pdbx_seq_one_letter_code
_entity_poly.pdbx_strand_id
1 'polypeptide(L)'
;MSAVVTLKKGEGRTIKAGGAWVFNNEIETITGRFHNGDIVLVHDFDGYPMGKGFINTNSKIRIRMLTRHVDQEIDRTFLQMRVKNAWEYRKTTVDTSSCRVIFGEADFLPGLVVDKYEDVLVVECLALGMEQFKETIVSLLKEELAKDGIKVRGVYERSDANERTKEGLPKVKGFIGEEFDTNVEIKENGVRYLVDVVNGQKTGFFLDQKYNRLAMQRICKGKKVLDCFTHMGTFALNAGIAGAADVTGLDISEYAVQQANENARRNGLEDTVHFRCANVLDELPKLAQSGEQYDVVILDPPAFTKSRQATKNAIKGYREINIKGLKLVKDGGYLATCSCSHFMTQELLAKTVKEAAKATHKRLRQVEFRTQAPDHPILWAADESYYLKFFIFQVVDEK
;
A
#
# COMPACT_ATOMS: atom_id res chain seq x y z
N MET A 1 22.43 5.54 31.94
CA MET A 1 21.37 4.48 31.96
C MET A 1 20.26 4.94 31.05
N SER A 2 19.80 4.06 30.17
CA SER A 2 18.64 4.35 29.30
C SER A 2 17.40 4.58 30.15
N ALA A 3 16.49 5.46 29.73
CA ALA A 3 15.23 5.65 30.40
C ALA A 3 14.39 4.35 30.34
N VAL A 4 13.59 4.14 31.37
CA VAL A 4 12.72 2.97 31.49
C VAL A 4 11.26 3.43 31.48
N VAL A 5 10.47 2.82 30.62
CA VAL A 5 9.03 3.04 30.51
C VAL A 5 8.31 1.83 31.06
N THR A 6 7.49 2.02 32.09
CA THR A 6 6.69 0.96 32.70
C THR A 6 5.23 1.08 32.24
N LEU A 7 4.67 -0.04 31.75
CA LEU A 7 3.29 -0.08 31.29
C LEU A 7 2.32 -0.29 32.45
N LYS A 8 1.08 0.12 32.26
CA LYS A 8 -0.03 -0.10 33.20
C LYS A 8 -0.36 -1.59 33.33
N LYS A 9 -0.93 -1.98 34.46
CA LYS A 9 -1.43 -3.33 34.67
C LYS A 9 -2.51 -3.68 33.64
N GLY A 10 -2.31 -4.81 32.96
CA GLY A 10 -3.20 -5.29 31.91
C GLY A 10 -2.86 -4.82 30.50
N GLU A 11 -1.92 -3.86 30.36
CA GLU A 11 -1.43 -3.37 29.08
C GLU A 11 -0.20 -4.15 28.57
N GLY A 12 0.25 -3.84 27.34
CA GLY A 12 1.38 -4.51 26.69
C GLY A 12 1.08 -5.89 26.11
N ARG A 13 -0.18 -6.29 26.02
CA ARG A 13 -0.58 -7.58 25.40
C ARG A 13 -0.18 -7.65 23.93
N THR A 14 -0.36 -6.56 23.20
CA THR A 14 0.04 -6.43 21.80
C THR A 14 1.55 -6.60 21.64
N ILE A 15 2.37 -6.01 22.53
CA ILE A 15 3.83 -6.18 22.51
C ILE A 15 4.20 -7.64 22.79
N LYS A 16 3.58 -8.30 23.77
CA LYS A 16 3.78 -9.74 24.07
C LYS A 16 3.43 -10.62 22.87
N ALA A 17 2.42 -10.22 22.09
CA ALA A 17 2.02 -10.92 20.86
C ALA A 17 2.91 -10.59 19.64
N GLY A 18 3.89 -9.69 19.77
CA GLY A 18 4.82 -9.32 18.69
C GLY A 18 4.49 -7.98 18.00
N GLY A 19 3.51 -7.23 18.49
CA GLY A 19 3.19 -5.89 18.01
C GLY A 19 4.32 -4.89 18.31
N ALA A 20 4.32 -3.78 17.58
CA ALA A 20 5.40 -2.80 17.62
C ALA A 20 5.05 -1.48 18.32
N TRP A 21 3.80 -1.25 18.70
CA TRP A 21 3.34 0.05 19.19
C TRP A 21 2.94 0.03 20.65
N VAL A 22 3.43 1.01 21.41
CA VAL A 22 2.94 1.35 22.75
C VAL A 22 2.28 2.72 22.65
N PHE A 23 1.01 2.81 23.02
CA PHE A 23 0.29 4.06 23.02
C PHE A 23 0.49 4.81 24.33
N ASN A 24 0.33 6.13 24.30
CA ASN A 24 0.49 7.00 25.44
C ASN A 24 -0.40 6.60 26.66
N ASN A 25 -1.62 6.13 26.41
CA ASN A 25 -2.55 5.73 27.48
C ASN A 25 -2.19 4.39 28.16
N GLU A 26 -1.27 3.60 27.58
CA GLU A 26 -0.78 2.33 28.13
C GLU A 26 0.35 2.50 29.16
N ILE A 27 0.96 3.72 29.22
CA ILE A 27 2.13 4.01 30.06
C ILE A 27 1.70 4.44 31.45
N GLU A 28 2.30 3.82 32.48
CA GLU A 28 2.16 4.19 33.89
C GLU A 28 3.20 5.21 34.30
N THR A 29 4.49 4.90 34.08
CA THR A 29 5.60 5.79 34.46
C THR A 29 6.73 5.78 33.44
N ILE A 30 7.50 6.89 33.43
CA ILE A 30 8.76 6.97 32.70
C ILE A 30 9.81 7.44 33.71
N THR A 31 10.87 6.67 33.88
CA THR A 31 11.99 6.99 34.78
C THR A 31 13.27 7.18 33.99
N GLY A 32 14.13 8.07 34.46
CA GLY A 32 15.36 8.44 33.75
C GLY A 32 15.16 9.65 32.83
N ARG A 33 16.27 10.13 32.23
CA ARG A 33 16.26 11.25 31.29
C ARG A 33 16.24 10.72 29.86
N PHE A 34 15.50 11.37 29.00
CA PHE A 34 15.42 11.05 27.58
C PHE A 34 15.07 12.30 26.76
N HIS A 35 15.37 12.22 25.48
CA HIS A 35 14.87 13.11 24.44
C HIS A 35 13.98 12.33 23.48
N ASN A 36 13.13 13.00 22.74
CA ASN A 36 12.36 12.36 21.69
C ASN A 36 13.30 11.75 20.63
N GLY A 37 13.08 10.49 20.28
CA GLY A 37 13.93 9.70 19.39
C GLY A 37 14.92 8.78 20.10
N ASP A 38 15.15 8.97 21.40
CA ASP A 38 16.05 8.09 22.17
C ASP A 38 15.51 6.67 22.28
N ILE A 39 16.43 5.70 22.38
CA ILE A 39 16.11 4.31 22.69
C ILE A 39 15.83 4.17 24.18
N VAL A 40 14.67 3.63 24.52
CA VAL A 40 14.25 3.37 25.90
C VAL A 40 13.97 1.88 26.11
N LEU A 41 14.08 1.44 27.39
CA LEU A 41 13.62 0.11 27.82
C LEU A 41 12.14 0.16 28.12
N VAL A 42 11.41 -0.89 27.73
CA VAL A 42 9.99 -1.05 28.05
C VAL A 42 9.83 -2.22 28.98
N HIS A 43 9.17 -1.97 30.12
CA HIS A 43 8.82 -2.96 31.14
C HIS A 43 7.32 -3.10 31.26
N ASP A 44 6.83 -4.28 31.60
CA ASP A 44 5.44 -4.42 32.02
C ASP A 44 5.24 -3.90 33.46
N PHE A 45 4.00 -3.99 33.96
CA PHE A 45 3.64 -3.43 35.26
C PHE A 45 4.37 -4.08 36.46
N ASP A 46 4.89 -5.30 36.30
CA ASP A 46 5.67 -6.03 37.32
C ASP A 46 7.20 -5.85 37.15
N GLY A 47 7.62 -4.99 36.21
CA GLY A 47 9.04 -4.74 35.92
C GLY A 47 9.67 -5.78 35.00
N TYR A 48 8.91 -6.67 34.37
CA TYR A 48 9.43 -7.61 33.40
C TYR A 48 9.85 -6.86 32.12
N PRO A 49 11.10 -7.03 31.64
CA PRO A 49 11.61 -6.33 30.48
C PRO A 49 10.99 -6.89 29.20
N MET A 50 10.35 -6.04 28.43
CA MET A 50 9.63 -6.39 27.21
C MET A 50 10.42 -6.12 25.94
N GLY A 51 11.45 -5.26 25.99
CA GLY A 51 12.29 -4.90 24.85
C GLY A 51 12.74 -3.46 24.83
N LYS A 52 13.22 -3.02 23.67
CA LYS A 52 13.70 -1.66 23.40
C LYS A 52 12.97 -1.05 22.20
N GLY A 53 12.73 0.25 22.27
CA GLY A 53 12.17 1.02 21.16
C GLY A 53 12.50 2.51 21.32
N PHE A 54 12.23 3.29 20.30
CA PHE A 54 12.39 4.74 20.42
C PHE A 54 11.11 5.41 20.91
N ILE A 55 11.31 6.41 21.77
CA ILE A 55 10.23 7.18 22.39
C ILE A 55 9.99 8.48 21.63
N ASN A 56 8.72 8.87 21.51
CA ASN A 56 8.32 10.18 20.98
C ASN A 56 7.10 10.73 21.73
N THR A 57 7.28 11.81 22.50
CA THR A 57 6.20 12.43 23.29
C THR A 57 5.24 13.27 22.45
N ASN A 58 5.56 13.57 21.20
CA ASN A 58 4.66 14.27 20.28
C ASN A 58 3.60 13.33 19.69
N SER A 59 3.92 12.02 19.61
CA SER A 59 3.06 11.01 18.98
C SER A 59 2.11 10.35 19.98
N LYS A 60 0.92 9.94 19.50
CA LYS A 60 0.04 9.04 20.24
C LYS A 60 0.63 7.63 20.37
N ILE A 61 1.39 7.18 19.36
CA ILE A 61 2.24 5.99 19.42
C ILE A 61 3.51 6.41 20.14
N ARG A 62 3.49 6.30 21.46
CA ARG A 62 4.52 6.81 22.35
C ARG A 62 5.85 6.11 22.16
N ILE A 63 5.81 4.79 21.94
CA ILE A 63 7.02 4.00 21.68
C ILE A 63 6.77 3.11 20.47
N ARG A 64 7.77 3.03 19.61
CA ARG A 64 7.85 2.05 18.52
C ARG A 64 8.97 1.07 18.85
N MET A 65 8.58 -0.18 19.09
CA MET A 65 9.50 -1.25 19.46
C MET A 65 10.43 -1.62 18.29
N LEU A 66 11.73 -1.74 18.56
CA LEU A 66 12.75 -2.18 17.62
C LEU A 66 13.15 -3.64 17.84
N THR A 67 13.20 -4.05 19.11
CA THR A 67 13.54 -5.42 19.48
C THR A 67 12.90 -5.80 20.80
N ARG A 68 12.61 -7.09 20.96
CA ARG A 68 12.16 -7.69 22.23
C ARG A 68 13.33 -8.18 23.09
N HIS A 69 14.55 -8.15 22.55
CA HIS A 69 15.77 -8.57 23.26
C HIS A 69 16.40 -7.36 23.92
N VAL A 70 16.33 -7.28 25.24
CA VAL A 70 16.81 -6.12 26.01
C VAL A 70 18.32 -5.94 25.97
N ASP A 71 19.08 -7.01 25.77
CA ASP A 71 20.53 -6.98 25.66
C ASP A 71 21.02 -6.63 24.25
N GLN A 72 20.10 -6.60 23.26
CA GLN A 72 20.44 -6.26 21.88
C GLN A 72 20.84 -4.80 21.77
N GLU A 73 22.04 -4.53 21.29
CA GLU A 73 22.44 -3.17 20.90
C GLU A 73 21.79 -2.76 19.59
N ILE A 74 21.34 -1.50 19.52
CA ILE A 74 20.75 -0.91 18.32
C ILE A 74 21.85 -0.11 17.62
N ASP A 75 22.70 -0.83 16.94
CA ASP A 75 23.87 -0.31 16.24
C ASP A 75 23.78 -0.54 14.71
N ARG A 76 24.86 -0.22 13.99
CA ARG A 76 24.94 -0.46 12.55
C ARG A 76 24.74 -1.95 12.19
N THR A 77 25.26 -2.87 13.00
CA THR A 77 25.15 -4.33 12.78
C THR A 77 23.70 -4.78 12.90
N PHE A 78 22.98 -4.27 13.90
CA PHE A 78 21.55 -4.50 14.05
C PHE A 78 20.78 -4.02 12.82
N LEU A 79 21.01 -2.79 12.36
CA LEU A 79 20.35 -2.23 11.19
C LEU A 79 20.68 -3.01 9.92
N GLN A 80 21.94 -3.42 9.75
CA GLN A 80 22.38 -4.24 8.62
C GLN A 80 21.64 -5.58 8.57
N MET A 81 21.46 -6.24 9.71
CA MET A 81 20.68 -7.47 9.80
C MET A 81 19.21 -7.25 9.36
N ARG A 82 18.58 -6.15 9.81
CA ARG A 82 17.20 -5.82 9.44
C ARG A 82 17.06 -5.57 7.93
N VAL A 83 17.95 -4.75 7.38
CA VAL A 83 17.98 -4.43 5.93
C VAL A 83 18.22 -5.70 5.10
N LYS A 84 19.20 -6.52 5.48
CA LYS A 84 19.47 -7.79 4.81
C LYS A 84 18.25 -8.70 4.83
N ASN A 85 17.62 -8.90 5.98
CA ASN A 85 16.46 -9.79 6.10
C ASN A 85 15.28 -9.29 5.27
N ALA A 86 15.04 -7.98 5.23
CA ALA A 86 14.00 -7.38 4.40
C ALA A 86 14.26 -7.65 2.90
N TRP A 87 15.49 -7.48 2.43
CA TRP A 87 15.85 -7.74 1.04
C TRP A 87 15.77 -9.23 0.69
N GLU A 88 16.33 -10.12 1.53
CA GLU A 88 16.27 -11.57 1.32
C GLU A 88 14.81 -12.07 1.23
N TYR A 89 13.92 -11.51 2.06
CA TYR A 89 12.49 -11.83 1.98
C TYR A 89 11.91 -11.47 0.60
N ARG A 90 12.23 -10.28 0.06
CA ARG A 90 11.72 -9.86 -1.27
C ARG A 90 12.24 -10.76 -2.39
N LYS A 91 13.51 -11.16 -2.33
CA LYS A 91 14.10 -12.07 -3.34
C LYS A 91 13.37 -13.41 -3.44
N THR A 92 12.75 -13.86 -2.35
CA THR A 92 12.04 -15.15 -2.31
C THR A 92 10.56 -15.05 -2.59
N THR A 93 9.97 -13.85 -2.50
CA THR A 93 8.50 -13.70 -2.51
C THR A 93 7.94 -12.91 -3.68
N VAL A 94 8.75 -12.04 -4.30
CA VAL A 94 8.28 -11.17 -5.39
C VAL A 94 9.34 -11.03 -6.49
N ASP A 95 8.91 -10.53 -7.64
CA ASP A 95 9.80 -9.94 -8.62
C ASP A 95 10.38 -8.63 -8.07
N THR A 96 11.71 -8.56 -7.96
CA THR A 96 12.44 -7.48 -7.30
C THR A 96 12.89 -6.36 -8.23
N SER A 97 12.54 -6.39 -9.51
CA SER A 97 12.84 -5.29 -10.44
C SER A 97 12.29 -3.97 -9.89
N SER A 98 11.02 -3.98 -9.47
CA SER A 98 10.38 -2.89 -8.75
C SER A 98 9.51 -3.46 -7.64
N CYS A 99 9.83 -3.13 -6.38
CA CYS A 99 9.15 -3.68 -5.20
C CYS A 99 9.33 -2.78 -3.99
N ARG A 100 8.48 -2.93 -2.99
CA ARG A 100 8.70 -2.36 -1.66
C ARG A 100 9.75 -3.19 -0.91
N VAL A 101 10.91 -2.60 -0.65
CA VAL A 101 12.02 -3.29 0.02
C VAL A 101 11.87 -3.27 1.53
N ILE A 102 11.37 -2.16 2.09
CA ILE A 102 11.11 -2.02 3.53
C ILE A 102 9.67 -1.56 3.73
N PHE A 103 8.93 -2.28 4.56
CA PHE A 103 7.54 -1.98 4.91
C PHE A 103 7.35 -1.86 6.44
N GLY A 104 7.95 -0.82 7.00
CA GLY A 104 7.72 -0.38 8.37
C GLY A 104 7.81 -1.48 9.42
N GLU A 105 6.77 -1.61 10.19
CA GLU A 105 6.62 -2.56 11.29
C GLU A 105 6.76 -4.02 10.85
N ALA A 106 6.34 -4.33 9.63
CA ALA A 106 6.40 -5.69 9.10
C ALA A 106 7.82 -6.16 8.76
N ASP A 107 8.76 -5.22 8.58
CA ASP A 107 10.20 -5.48 8.46
C ASP A 107 10.99 -5.10 9.72
N PHE A 108 10.26 -4.81 10.82
CA PHE A 108 10.85 -4.43 12.12
C PHE A 108 11.73 -3.16 12.04
N LEU A 109 11.39 -2.26 11.12
CA LEU A 109 11.93 -0.91 10.96
C LEU A 109 10.78 0.10 11.00
N PRO A 110 10.12 0.27 12.17
CA PRO A 110 8.82 0.92 12.29
C PRO A 110 8.84 2.36 11.79
N GLY A 111 7.86 2.68 10.93
CA GLY A 111 7.70 4.00 10.35
C GLY A 111 8.64 4.32 9.19
N LEU A 112 9.38 3.34 8.65
CA LEU A 112 10.20 3.49 7.45
C LEU A 112 9.62 2.68 6.29
N VAL A 113 9.46 3.32 5.14
CA VAL A 113 9.10 2.69 3.88
C VAL A 113 10.20 2.97 2.87
N VAL A 114 10.61 1.95 2.13
CA VAL A 114 11.54 2.11 1.00
C VAL A 114 11.02 1.32 -0.18
N ASP A 115 10.71 2.02 -1.25
CA ASP A 115 10.33 1.45 -2.54
C ASP A 115 11.52 1.49 -3.50
N LYS A 116 11.71 0.42 -4.22
CA LYS A 116 12.71 0.30 -5.28
C LYS A 116 11.99 0.29 -6.63
N TYR A 117 12.39 1.19 -7.51
CA TYR A 117 11.97 1.26 -8.91
C TYR A 117 13.22 1.08 -9.77
N GLU A 118 13.43 -0.13 -10.29
CA GLU A 118 14.64 -0.55 -11.02
C GLU A 118 15.92 -0.22 -10.22
N ASP A 119 16.64 0.82 -10.56
CA ASP A 119 17.88 1.28 -9.92
C ASP A 119 17.70 2.52 -9.01
N VAL A 120 16.46 2.92 -8.75
CA VAL A 120 16.13 4.08 -7.90
C VAL A 120 15.44 3.64 -6.62
N LEU A 121 15.82 4.24 -5.50
CA LEU A 121 15.15 4.08 -4.22
C LEU A 121 14.32 5.31 -3.88
N VAL A 122 13.12 5.09 -3.37
CA VAL A 122 12.26 6.14 -2.82
C VAL A 122 12.01 5.84 -1.35
N VAL A 123 12.37 6.78 -0.49
CA VAL A 123 12.34 6.63 0.97
C VAL A 123 11.24 7.49 1.57
N GLU A 124 10.40 6.91 2.41
CA GLU A 124 9.45 7.62 3.24
C GLU A 124 9.72 7.30 4.71
N CYS A 125 10.14 8.29 5.49
CA CYS A 125 10.38 8.17 6.92
C CYS A 125 9.29 8.90 7.69
N LEU A 126 8.47 8.17 8.43
CA LEU A 126 7.30 8.72 9.14
C LEU A 126 7.50 8.84 10.65
N ALA A 127 8.51 8.16 11.23
CA ALA A 127 8.74 8.11 12.67
C ALA A 127 10.00 8.88 13.08
N LEU A 128 9.88 9.71 14.11
CA LEU A 128 10.97 10.58 14.58
C LEU A 128 12.22 9.77 14.99
N GLY A 129 12.08 8.67 15.71
CA GLY A 129 13.21 7.84 16.09
C GLY A 129 13.91 7.17 14.90
N MET A 130 13.17 6.90 13.80
CA MET A 130 13.74 6.31 12.58
C MET A 130 14.51 7.34 11.75
N GLU A 131 14.17 8.62 11.87
CA GLU A 131 14.84 9.70 11.15
C GLU A 131 16.37 9.71 11.36
N GLN A 132 16.81 9.42 12.58
CA GLN A 132 18.24 9.37 12.92
C GLN A 132 18.99 8.19 12.24
N PHE A 133 18.26 7.14 11.85
CA PHE A 133 18.85 5.96 11.21
C PHE A 133 18.70 5.96 9.70
N LYS A 134 17.91 6.87 9.14
CA LYS A 134 17.54 6.92 7.73
C LYS A 134 18.74 6.83 6.79
N GLU A 135 19.73 7.69 6.95
CA GLU A 135 20.92 7.71 6.08
C GLU A 135 21.75 6.44 6.20
N THR A 136 21.92 5.93 7.43
CA THR A 136 22.61 4.65 7.68
C THR A 136 21.88 3.50 6.98
N ILE A 137 20.56 3.44 7.08
CA ILE A 137 19.76 2.39 6.44
C ILE A 137 19.84 2.49 4.92
N VAL A 138 19.80 3.69 4.36
CA VAL A 138 19.99 3.91 2.91
C VAL A 138 21.36 3.42 2.45
N SER A 139 22.43 3.74 3.20
CA SER A 139 23.79 3.24 2.90
C SER A 139 23.85 1.70 2.94
N LEU A 140 23.32 1.11 4.00
CA LEU A 140 23.27 -0.35 4.17
C LEU A 140 22.45 -1.04 3.06
N LEU A 141 21.34 -0.43 2.66
CA LEU A 141 20.52 -0.96 1.57
C LEU A 141 21.26 -0.91 0.22
N LYS A 142 21.99 0.17 -0.07
CA LYS A 142 22.86 0.23 -1.25
C LYS A 142 23.95 -0.86 -1.22
N GLU A 143 24.53 -1.12 -0.07
CA GLU A 143 25.52 -2.18 0.13
C GLU A 143 24.93 -3.58 -0.09
N GLU A 144 23.72 -3.85 0.43
CA GLU A 144 23.05 -5.15 0.22
C GLU A 144 22.63 -5.36 -1.23
N LEU A 145 22.08 -4.36 -1.89
CA LEU A 145 21.69 -4.42 -3.30
C LEU A 145 22.91 -4.63 -4.21
N ALA A 146 24.03 -4.01 -3.88
CA ALA A 146 25.28 -4.16 -4.65
C ALA A 146 25.83 -5.59 -4.64
N LYS A 147 25.57 -6.39 -3.57
CA LYS A 147 25.95 -7.81 -3.51
C LYS A 147 25.23 -8.65 -4.57
N ASP A 148 24.03 -8.24 -4.96
CA ASP A 148 23.23 -8.87 -6.03
C ASP A 148 23.42 -8.17 -7.39
N GLY A 149 24.47 -7.34 -7.54
CA GLY A 149 24.81 -6.64 -8.79
C GLY A 149 23.94 -5.43 -9.10
N ILE A 150 23.12 -4.98 -8.16
CA ILE A 150 22.21 -3.82 -8.35
C ILE A 150 22.93 -2.56 -7.89
N LYS A 151 23.29 -1.69 -8.85
CA LYS A 151 23.89 -0.39 -8.58
C LYS A 151 22.77 0.65 -8.48
N VAL A 152 22.50 1.16 -7.28
CA VAL A 152 21.52 2.22 -7.05
C VAL A 152 22.01 3.51 -7.69
N ARG A 153 21.26 4.03 -8.68
CA ARG A 153 21.54 5.26 -9.41
C ARG A 153 21.21 6.50 -8.58
N GLY A 154 20.14 6.44 -7.79
CA GLY A 154 19.74 7.58 -6.99
C GLY A 154 18.75 7.21 -5.89
N VAL A 155 18.61 8.14 -4.94
CA VAL A 155 17.65 8.02 -3.82
C VAL A 155 16.87 9.32 -3.69
N TYR A 156 15.54 9.21 -3.62
CA TYR A 156 14.65 10.35 -3.42
C TYR A 156 13.83 10.18 -2.14
N GLU A 157 13.70 11.21 -1.34
CA GLU A 157 12.88 11.20 -0.13
C GLU A 157 11.48 11.75 -0.41
N ARG A 158 10.47 11.00 0.01
CA ARG A 158 9.03 11.34 -0.06
C ARG A 158 8.41 11.28 1.34
N SER A 159 9.03 11.97 2.29
CA SER A 159 8.57 12.11 3.67
C SER A 159 7.60 13.29 3.83
N ASP A 160 6.64 13.43 2.89
CA ASP A 160 5.69 14.55 2.79
C ASP A 160 4.25 14.18 3.25
N ALA A 161 4.04 12.99 3.79
CA ALA A 161 2.77 12.55 4.33
C ALA A 161 2.37 13.33 5.61
N ASN A 162 1.05 13.48 5.82
CA ASN A 162 0.52 14.21 6.99
C ASN A 162 0.81 13.49 8.32
N GLU A 163 1.02 12.19 8.28
CA GLU A 163 1.38 11.36 9.44
C GLU A 163 2.68 11.83 10.09
N ARG A 164 3.62 12.31 9.30
CA ARG A 164 4.92 12.82 9.76
C ARG A 164 4.78 14.05 10.69
N THR A 165 3.82 14.93 10.41
CA THR A 165 3.57 16.10 11.28
C THR A 165 3.03 15.73 12.66
N LYS A 166 2.35 14.58 12.79
CA LYS A 166 1.90 14.04 14.08
C LYS A 166 3.05 13.49 14.93
N GLU A 167 4.17 13.19 14.31
CA GLU A 167 5.41 12.81 14.99
C GLU A 167 6.27 14.01 15.40
N GLY A 168 5.83 15.24 15.08
CA GLY A 168 6.60 16.47 15.34
C GLY A 168 7.70 16.74 14.32
N LEU A 169 7.64 16.08 13.16
CA LEU A 169 8.60 16.22 12.07
C LEU A 169 8.07 17.13 10.95
N PRO A 170 8.91 17.93 10.30
CA PRO A 170 8.55 18.66 9.10
C PRO A 170 8.35 17.71 7.93
N LYS A 171 7.53 18.10 6.96
CA LYS A 171 7.46 17.43 5.66
C LYS A 171 8.75 17.65 4.88
N VAL A 172 9.26 16.58 4.25
CA VAL A 172 10.51 16.61 3.48
C VAL A 172 10.29 15.95 2.13
N LYS A 173 10.79 16.59 1.08
CA LYS A 173 10.95 16.04 -0.28
C LYS A 173 12.31 16.47 -0.82
N GLY A 174 13.04 15.56 -1.43
CA GLY A 174 14.33 15.90 -2.02
C GLY A 174 15.22 14.70 -2.29
N PHE A 175 16.35 14.98 -2.89
CA PHE A 175 17.38 13.98 -3.15
C PHE A 175 18.14 13.64 -1.86
N ILE A 176 18.46 12.36 -1.68
CA ILE A 176 19.43 11.90 -0.69
C ILE A 176 20.73 11.58 -1.45
N GLY A 177 21.66 12.52 -1.44
CA GLY A 177 22.88 12.47 -2.24
C GLY A 177 22.75 13.24 -3.56
N GLU A 178 23.28 12.66 -4.66
CA GLU A 178 23.31 13.32 -5.96
C GLU A 178 21.93 13.34 -6.65
N GLU A 179 21.70 14.38 -7.43
CA GLU A 179 20.51 14.50 -8.27
C GLU A 179 20.56 13.52 -9.46
N PHE A 180 19.38 13.05 -9.87
CA PHE A 180 19.24 12.10 -10.99
C PHE A 180 17.91 12.37 -11.73
N ASP A 181 17.72 11.76 -12.91
CA ASP A 181 16.43 11.78 -13.59
C ASP A 181 15.38 11.01 -12.80
N THR A 182 14.37 11.73 -12.34
CA THR A 182 13.30 11.25 -11.44
C THR A 182 12.17 10.52 -12.16
N ASN A 183 12.20 10.49 -13.50
CA ASN A 183 11.31 9.66 -14.30
C ASN A 183 11.95 8.30 -14.52
N VAL A 184 11.38 7.27 -13.91
CA VAL A 184 11.93 5.91 -13.93
C VAL A 184 11.03 5.01 -14.76
N GLU A 185 11.57 4.43 -15.83
CA GLU A 185 10.84 3.39 -16.57
C GLU A 185 10.94 2.08 -15.80
N ILE A 186 9.78 1.50 -15.47
CA ILE A 186 9.66 0.19 -14.83
C ILE A 186 8.92 -0.80 -15.73
N LYS A 187 9.15 -2.09 -15.50
CA LYS A 187 8.38 -3.16 -16.15
C LYS A 187 7.70 -4.03 -15.08
N GLU A 188 6.37 -4.13 -15.15
CA GLU A 188 5.58 -4.97 -14.24
C GLU A 188 4.58 -5.79 -15.05
N ASN A 189 4.55 -7.12 -14.84
CA ASN A 189 3.62 -8.04 -15.50
C ASN A 189 3.63 -7.95 -17.05
N GLY A 190 4.76 -7.58 -17.63
CA GLY A 190 4.90 -7.38 -19.07
C GLY A 190 4.59 -5.96 -19.55
N VAL A 191 4.00 -5.10 -18.74
CA VAL A 191 3.67 -3.71 -19.03
C VAL A 191 4.81 -2.77 -18.60
N ARG A 192 5.14 -1.79 -19.46
CA ARG A 192 6.10 -0.73 -19.15
C ARG A 192 5.37 0.53 -18.69
N TYR A 193 5.85 1.11 -17.59
CA TYR A 193 5.32 2.35 -17.02
C TYR A 193 6.43 3.36 -16.84
N LEU A 194 6.12 4.64 -17.00
CA LEU A 194 6.96 5.73 -16.56
C LEU A 194 6.49 6.21 -15.18
N VAL A 195 7.32 6.02 -14.17
CA VAL A 195 7.05 6.41 -12.79
C VAL A 195 7.75 7.73 -12.48
N ASP A 196 6.99 8.76 -12.12
CA ASP A 196 7.50 10.02 -11.60
C ASP A 196 7.61 9.92 -10.07
N VAL A 197 8.82 9.75 -9.56
CA VAL A 197 9.04 9.59 -8.11
C VAL A 197 8.89 10.90 -7.33
N VAL A 198 8.86 12.04 -8.01
CA VAL A 198 8.67 13.37 -7.40
C VAL A 198 7.21 13.75 -7.30
N ASN A 199 6.44 13.62 -8.39
CA ASN A 199 5.06 14.11 -8.49
C ASN A 199 4.02 13.00 -8.44
N GLY A 200 4.41 11.75 -8.64
CA GLY A 200 3.52 10.59 -8.56
C GLY A 200 2.90 10.44 -7.16
N GLN A 201 1.76 9.76 -7.10
CA GLN A 201 1.08 9.52 -5.81
C GLN A 201 1.93 8.63 -4.88
N LYS A 202 1.90 8.91 -3.57
CA LYS A 202 2.74 8.24 -2.54
C LYS A 202 4.22 8.32 -2.94
N THR A 203 4.86 7.18 -3.15
CA THR A 203 6.27 7.07 -3.57
C THR A 203 6.45 7.08 -5.09
N GLY A 204 5.34 7.14 -5.87
CA GLY A 204 5.34 7.18 -7.34
C GLY A 204 4.42 6.16 -8.00
N PHE A 205 4.26 4.97 -7.42
CA PHE A 205 3.46 3.87 -7.99
C PHE A 205 2.83 3.00 -6.90
N PHE A 206 1.74 2.29 -7.21
CA PHE A 206 1.06 1.37 -6.30
C PHE A 206 1.56 -0.06 -6.49
N LEU A 207 2.71 -0.38 -5.91
CA LEU A 207 3.33 -1.70 -5.99
C LEU A 207 2.51 -2.81 -5.33
N ASP A 208 1.70 -2.46 -4.33
CA ASP A 208 0.85 -3.38 -3.57
C ASP A 208 -0.20 -4.11 -4.41
N GLN A 209 -0.60 -3.55 -5.56
CA GLN A 209 -1.58 -4.14 -6.49
C GLN A 209 -0.93 -5.00 -7.60
N LYS A 210 0.39 -5.18 -7.63
CA LYS A 210 1.14 -5.89 -8.69
C LYS A 210 0.48 -7.20 -9.12
N TYR A 211 0.23 -8.09 -8.17
CA TYR A 211 -0.32 -9.41 -8.46
C TYR A 211 -1.85 -9.42 -8.61
N ASN A 212 -2.55 -8.41 -8.12
CA ASN A 212 -3.97 -8.20 -8.39
C ASN A 212 -4.17 -7.80 -9.85
N ARG A 213 -3.30 -6.93 -10.39
CA ARG A 213 -3.26 -6.60 -11.82
C ARG A 213 -2.96 -7.82 -12.68
N LEU A 214 -1.97 -8.64 -12.28
CA LEU A 214 -1.64 -9.89 -12.98
C LEU A 214 -2.82 -10.87 -13.01
N ALA A 215 -3.56 -10.98 -11.91
CA ALA A 215 -4.73 -11.86 -11.83
C ALA A 215 -5.82 -11.48 -12.84
N MET A 216 -5.97 -10.19 -13.17
CA MET A 216 -6.93 -9.71 -14.16
C MET A 216 -6.58 -10.15 -15.59
N GLN A 217 -5.30 -10.32 -15.92
CA GLN A 217 -4.89 -10.73 -17.27
C GLN A 217 -5.59 -12.02 -17.73
N ARG A 218 -5.82 -12.98 -16.80
CA ARG A 218 -6.45 -14.28 -17.14
C ARG A 218 -7.87 -14.18 -17.67
N ILE A 219 -8.61 -13.14 -17.26
CA ILE A 219 -10.04 -12.99 -17.57
C ILE A 219 -10.34 -11.88 -18.59
N CYS A 220 -9.30 -11.17 -19.07
CA CYS A 220 -9.49 -10.01 -19.95
C CYS A 220 -9.33 -10.31 -21.44
N LYS A 221 -8.69 -11.44 -21.84
CA LYS A 221 -8.44 -11.74 -23.25
C LYS A 221 -9.71 -11.76 -24.10
N GLY A 222 -9.73 -10.98 -25.17
CA GLY A 222 -10.86 -10.84 -26.10
C GLY A 222 -12.11 -10.13 -25.48
N LYS A 223 -11.96 -9.47 -24.34
CA LYS A 223 -13.05 -8.86 -23.56
C LYS A 223 -13.13 -7.36 -23.73
N LYS A 224 -14.34 -6.79 -23.56
CA LYS A 224 -14.57 -5.36 -23.36
C LYS A 224 -14.46 -5.07 -21.87
N VAL A 225 -13.52 -4.20 -21.48
CA VAL A 225 -13.14 -3.93 -20.09
C VAL A 225 -13.39 -2.48 -19.72
N LEU A 226 -13.94 -2.24 -18.53
CA LEU A 226 -14.04 -0.92 -17.91
C LEU A 226 -13.19 -0.90 -16.63
N ASP A 227 -12.19 -0.02 -16.58
CA ASP A 227 -11.34 0.19 -15.42
C ASP A 227 -11.66 1.54 -14.75
N CYS A 228 -12.27 1.49 -13.58
CA CYS A 228 -12.70 2.65 -12.80
C CYS A 228 -11.67 3.02 -11.75
N PHE A 229 -11.33 4.31 -11.67
CA PHE A 229 -10.23 4.86 -10.88
C PHE A 229 -8.89 4.34 -11.39
N THR A 230 -8.72 4.43 -12.70
CA THR A 230 -7.63 3.78 -13.43
C THR A 230 -6.24 4.33 -13.09
N HIS A 231 -6.17 5.53 -12.47
CA HIS A 231 -4.92 6.23 -12.15
C HIS A 231 -4.08 6.37 -13.44
N MET A 232 -2.83 5.93 -13.44
CA MET A 232 -1.97 5.94 -14.62
C MET A 232 -2.19 4.72 -15.55
N GLY A 233 -3.38 4.13 -15.53
CA GLY A 233 -3.81 3.05 -16.43
C GLY A 233 -3.40 1.65 -16.01
N THR A 234 -3.09 1.42 -14.74
CA THR A 234 -2.38 0.21 -14.33
C THR A 234 -3.17 -1.08 -14.52
N PHE A 235 -4.46 -1.13 -14.18
CA PHE A 235 -5.32 -2.28 -14.47
C PHE A 235 -5.70 -2.35 -15.95
N ALA A 236 -6.04 -1.21 -16.56
CA ALA A 236 -6.41 -1.12 -17.98
C ALA A 236 -5.30 -1.64 -18.90
N LEU A 237 -4.05 -1.24 -18.66
CA LEU A 237 -2.90 -1.69 -19.46
C LEU A 237 -2.58 -3.18 -19.25
N ASN A 238 -2.80 -3.71 -18.04
CA ASN A 238 -2.71 -5.16 -17.82
C ASN A 238 -3.81 -5.93 -18.58
N ALA A 239 -5.01 -5.38 -18.71
CA ALA A 239 -6.05 -5.97 -19.56
C ALA A 239 -5.67 -5.88 -21.04
N GLY A 240 -5.13 -4.75 -21.50
CA GLY A 240 -4.68 -4.54 -22.87
C GLY A 240 -3.57 -5.51 -23.29
N ILE A 241 -2.49 -5.64 -22.48
CA ILE A 241 -1.38 -6.55 -22.77
C ILE A 241 -1.82 -8.03 -22.78
N ALA A 242 -2.88 -8.36 -22.05
CA ALA A 242 -3.49 -9.70 -22.06
C ALA A 242 -4.33 -9.97 -23.32
N GLY A 243 -4.49 -8.97 -24.22
CA GLY A 243 -5.26 -9.10 -25.44
C GLY A 243 -6.75 -8.83 -25.26
N ALA A 244 -7.15 -7.91 -24.37
CA ALA A 244 -8.50 -7.39 -24.34
C ALA A 244 -8.89 -6.79 -25.70
N ALA A 245 -10.17 -6.88 -26.08
CA ALA A 245 -10.64 -6.36 -27.35
C ALA A 245 -10.83 -4.83 -27.34
N ASP A 246 -11.25 -4.29 -26.21
CA ASP A 246 -11.50 -2.86 -25.99
C ASP A 246 -11.42 -2.58 -24.50
N VAL A 247 -10.66 -1.56 -24.09
CA VAL A 247 -10.48 -1.17 -22.70
C VAL A 247 -10.73 0.33 -22.54
N THR A 248 -11.62 0.68 -21.62
CA THR A 248 -11.86 2.07 -21.22
C THR A 248 -11.40 2.26 -19.77
N GLY A 249 -10.48 3.18 -19.54
CA GLY A 249 -10.07 3.61 -18.21
C GLY A 249 -10.66 4.97 -17.84
N LEU A 250 -11.17 5.11 -16.61
CA LEU A 250 -11.74 6.36 -16.09
C LEU A 250 -10.99 6.83 -14.87
N ASP A 251 -10.58 8.08 -14.84
CA ASP A 251 -10.05 8.76 -13.65
C ASP A 251 -10.48 10.23 -13.63
N ILE A 252 -10.59 10.82 -12.45
CA ILE A 252 -10.93 12.23 -12.29
C ILE A 252 -9.72 13.15 -12.49
N SER A 253 -8.50 12.61 -12.37
CA SER A 253 -7.25 13.35 -12.47
C SER A 253 -6.82 13.45 -13.94
N GLU A 254 -6.83 14.65 -14.47
CA GLU A 254 -6.35 14.93 -15.82
C GLU A 254 -4.87 14.53 -16.01
N TYR A 255 -4.04 14.81 -14.99
CA TYR A 255 -2.64 14.40 -14.96
C TYR A 255 -2.47 12.87 -15.02
N ALA A 256 -3.25 12.13 -14.23
CA ALA A 256 -3.21 10.66 -14.26
C ALA A 256 -3.63 10.09 -15.63
N VAL A 257 -4.68 10.66 -16.24
CA VAL A 257 -5.15 10.29 -17.59
C VAL A 257 -4.08 10.58 -18.65
N GLN A 258 -3.37 11.70 -18.56
CA GLN A 258 -2.26 12.01 -19.46
C GLN A 258 -1.14 10.97 -19.33
N GLN A 259 -0.74 10.62 -18.11
CA GLN A 259 0.24 9.56 -17.87
C GLN A 259 -0.24 8.19 -18.35
N ALA A 260 -1.53 7.86 -18.18
CA ALA A 260 -2.12 6.62 -18.65
C ALA A 260 -2.04 6.51 -20.19
N ASN A 261 -2.36 7.59 -20.92
CA ASN A 261 -2.23 7.64 -22.38
C ASN A 261 -0.77 7.50 -22.83
N GLU A 262 0.19 8.11 -22.12
CA GLU A 262 1.61 7.96 -22.43
C GLU A 262 2.08 6.51 -22.20
N ASN A 263 1.61 5.89 -21.12
CA ASN A 263 1.89 4.48 -20.86
C ASN A 263 1.24 3.56 -21.91
N ALA A 264 0.03 3.88 -22.42
CA ALA A 264 -0.57 3.12 -23.52
C ALA A 264 0.31 3.15 -24.78
N ARG A 265 0.76 4.33 -25.20
CA ARG A 265 1.68 4.50 -26.34
C ARG A 265 3.00 3.75 -26.14
N ARG A 266 3.58 3.81 -24.93
CA ARG A 266 4.82 3.11 -24.55
C ARG A 266 4.72 1.60 -24.72
N ASN A 267 3.50 1.06 -24.64
CA ASN A 267 3.21 -0.37 -24.79
C ASN A 267 2.58 -0.73 -26.14
N GLY A 268 2.35 0.23 -27.06
CA GLY A 268 1.67 0.01 -28.35
C GLY A 268 0.21 -0.42 -28.16
N LEU A 269 -0.47 0.12 -27.17
CA LEU A 269 -1.85 -0.22 -26.78
C LEU A 269 -2.84 0.92 -27.04
N GLU A 270 -2.43 2.01 -27.67
CA GLU A 270 -3.24 3.21 -27.90
C GLU A 270 -4.50 2.98 -28.74
N ASP A 271 -4.48 1.97 -29.60
CA ASP A 271 -5.64 1.59 -30.42
C ASP A 271 -6.66 0.72 -29.67
N THR A 272 -6.26 0.14 -28.52
CA THR A 272 -7.11 -0.80 -27.77
C THR A 272 -7.49 -0.27 -26.39
N VAL A 273 -6.63 0.56 -25.77
CA VAL A 273 -6.81 1.06 -24.40
C VAL A 273 -6.98 2.57 -24.44
N HIS A 274 -8.14 3.03 -24.05
CA HIS A 274 -8.54 4.43 -24.09
C HIS A 274 -8.81 4.98 -22.70
N PHE A 275 -8.37 6.20 -22.43
CA PHE A 275 -8.57 6.84 -21.13
C PHE A 275 -9.39 8.10 -21.24
N ARG A 276 -10.29 8.32 -20.28
CA ARG A 276 -11.14 9.52 -20.20
C ARG A 276 -11.06 10.13 -18.80
N CYS A 277 -10.88 11.46 -18.76
CA CYS A 277 -11.01 12.23 -17.53
C CYS A 277 -12.49 12.37 -17.16
N ALA A 278 -12.92 11.67 -16.12
CA ALA A 278 -14.33 11.66 -15.69
C ALA A 278 -14.44 11.30 -14.19
N ASN A 279 -15.45 11.88 -13.54
CA ASN A 279 -15.85 11.41 -12.21
C ASN A 279 -16.59 10.09 -12.36
N VAL A 280 -16.01 9.01 -11.87
CA VAL A 280 -16.55 7.64 -11.96
C VAL A 280 -17.99 7.56 -11.42
N LEU A 281 -18.27 8.22 -10.28
CA LEU A 281 -19.59 8.16 -9.66
C LEU A 281 -20.70 8.79 -10.53
N ASP A 282 -20.35 9.76 -11.36
CA ASP A 282 -21.27 10.42 -12.29
C ASP A 282 -21.32 9.72 -13.65
N GLU A 283 -20.22 9.09 -14.06
CA GLU A 283 -20.11 8.47 -15.39
C GLU A 283 -20.76 7.09 -15.45
N LEU A 284 -20.64 6.24 -14.41
CA LEU A 284 -21.25 4.91 -14.42
C LEU A 284 -22.78 4.91 -14.64
N PRO A 285 -23.57 5.83 -14.03
CA PRO A 285 -24.98 5.94 -14.34
C PRO A 285 -25.28 6.31 -15.80
N LYS A 286 -24.48 7.19 -16.41
CA LYS A 286 -24.65 7.59 -17.82
C LYS A 286 -24.38 6.42 -18.76
N LEU A 287 -23.31 5.64 -18.52
CA LEU A 287 -23.01 4.43 -19.26
C LEU A 287 -24.15 3.39 -19.16
N ALA A 288 -24.73 3.23 -17.96
CA ALA A 288 -25.86 2.32 -17.78
C ALA A 288 -27.13 2.81 -18.52
N GLN A 289 -27.37 4.13 -18.54
CA GLN A 289 -28.51 4.73 -19.26
C GLN A 289 -28.37 4.63 -20.78
N SER A 290 -27.12 4.69 -21.29
CA SER A 290 -26.84 4.50 -22.73
C SER A 290 -26.88 3.03 -23.18
N GLY A 291 -27.12 2.08 -22.27
CA GLY A 291 -27.16 0.66 -22.57
C GLY A 291 -25.77 0.00 -22.71
N GLU A 292 -24.71 0.70 -22.30
CA GLU A 292 -23.36 0.16 -22.32
C GLU A 292 -23.23 -1.06 -21.39
N GLN A 293 -22.53 -2.07 -21.89
CA GLN A 293 -22.26 -3.32 -21.16
C GLN A 293 -20.81 -3.74 -21.39
N TYR A 294 -20.22 -4.29 -20.33
CA TYR A 294 -18.82 -4.72 -20.30
C TYR A 294 -18.72 -6.20 -19.89
N ASP A 295 -17.73 -6.88 -20.44
CA ASP A 295 -17.41 -8.25 -20.01
C ASP A 295 -16.67 -8.25 -18.68
N VAL A 296 -15.92 -7.20 -18.38
CA VAL A 296 -15.16 -7.02 -17.13
C VAL A 296 -15.32 -5.57 -16.65
N VAL A 297 -15.66 -5.40 -15.39
CA VAL A 297 -15.64 -4.10 -14.70
C VAL A 297 -14.70 -4.19 -13.50
N ILE A 298 -13.78 -3.23 -13.40
CA ILE A 298 -12.80 -3.13 -12.31
C ILE A 298 -13.12 -1.87 -11.49
N LEU A 299 -13.23 -2.03 -10.18
CA LEU A 299 -13.52 -0.95 -9.24
C LEU A 299 -12.39 -0.89 -8.21
N ASP A 300 -11.44 0.04 -8.39
CA ASP A 300 -10.35 0.32 -7.45
C ASP A 300 -10.47 1.73 -6.85
N PRO A 301 -11.52 2.00 -6.06
CA PRO A 301 -11.76 3.34 -5.54
C PRO A 301 -10.71 3.73 -4.49
N PRO A 302 -10.49 5.04 -4.29
CA PRO A 302 -9.71 5.53 -3.16
C PRO A 302 -10.35 5.09 -1.84
N ALA A 303 -9.57 5.07 -0.75
CA ALA A 303 -10.09 4.72 0.57
C ALA A 303 -11.22 5.67 1.00
N PHE A 304 -12.45 5.17 1.05
CA PHE A 304 -13.61 5.95 1.49
C PHE A 304 -13.63 6.21 3.00
N THR A 305 -12.76 5.56 3.76
CA THR A 305 -12.59 5.84 5.19
C THR A 305 -11.14 5.77 5.63
N LYS A 306 -10.77 6.73 6.48
CA LYS A 306 -9.48 6.79 7.17
C LYS A 306 -9.65 6.68 8.70
N SER A 307 -10.87 6.41 9.19
CA SER A 307 -11.16 6.28 10.62
C SER A 307 -12.32 5.31 10.88
N ARG A 308 -12.35 4.72 12.07
CA ARG A 308 -13.44 3.84 12.51
C ARG A 308 -14.80 4.56 12.50
N GLN A 309 -14.83 5.85 12.85
CA GLN A 309 -16.05 6.65 12.88
C GLN A 309 -16.67 6.86 11.49
N ALA A 310 -15.84 6.97 10.44
CA ALA A 310 -16.30 7.16 9.07
C ALA A 310 -16.71 5.85 8.35
N THR A 311 -16.58 4.68 9.00
CA THR A 311 -16.84 3.37 8.38
C THR A 311 -18.27 3.23 7.86
N LYS A 312 -19.28 3.77 8.57
CA LYS A 312 -20.69 3.72 8.11
C LYS A 312 -20.89 4.42 6.77
N ASN A 313 -20.26 5.57 6.57
CA ASN A 313 -20.33 6.32 5.31
C ASN A 313 -19.56 5.60 4.19
N ALA A 314 -18.41 5.00 4.53
CA ALA A 314 -17.64 4.21 3.59
C ALA A 314 -18.43 3.00 3.06
N ILE A 315 -19.13 2.27 3.93
CA ILE A 315 -20.02 1.15 3.53
C ILE A 315 -21.03 1.61 2.48
N LYS A 316 -21.66 2.78 2.68
CA LYS A 316 -22.60 3.34 1.70
C LYS A 316 -21.92 3.62 0.36
N GLY A 317 -20.73 4.24 0.38
CA GLY A 317 -19.96 4.53 -0.83
C GLY A 317 -19.54 3.25 -1.58
N TYR A 318 -19.01 2.25 -0.87
CA TYR A 318 -18.66 0.96 -1.47
C TYR A 318 -19.89 0.23 -2.01
N ARG A 319 -21.02 0.26 -1.29
CA ARG A 319 -22.27 -0.33 -1.78
C ARG A 319 -22.75 0.36 -3.05
N GLU A 320 -22.75 1.68 -3.08
CA GLU A 320 -23.20 2.47 -4.24
C GLU A 320 -22.34 2.20 -5.48
N ILE A 321 -20.99 2.24 -5.35
CA ILE A 321 -20.11 2.01 -6.49
C ILE A 321 -20.25 0.59 -7.04
N ASN A 322 -20.41 -0.41 -6.16
CA ASN A 322 -20.62 -1.79 -6.58
C ASN A 322 -21.98 -2.00 -7.26
N ILE A 323 -23.05 -1.33 -6.80
CA ILE A 323 -24.35 -1.33 -7.50
C ILE A 323 -24.21 -0.76 -8.93
N LYS A 324 -23.54 0.38 -9.06
CA LYS A 324 -23.32 1.04 -10.35
C LYS A 324 -22.47 0.15 -11.28
N GLY A 325 -21.39 -0.43 -10.76
CA GLY A 325 -20.54 -1.34 -11.55
C GLY A 325 -21.26 -2.61 -11.99
N LEU A 326 -22.00 -3.26 -11.08
CA LEU A 326 -22.75 -4.49 -11.39
C LEU A 326 -23.81 -4.30 -12.50
N LYS A 327 -24.43 -3.13 -12.61
CA LYS A 327 -25.38 -2.81 -13.69
C LYS A 327 -24.72 -2.82 -15.07
N LEU A 328 -23.43 -2.61 -15.15
CA LEU A 328 -22.66 -2.57 -16.38
C LEU A 328 -22.03 -3.92 -16.76
N VAL A 329 -22.03 -4.90 -15.85
CA VAL A 329 -21.46 -6.24 -16.15
C VAL A 329 -22.51 -7.08 -16.88
N LYS A 330 -22.12 -7.65 -18.04
CA LYS A 330 -22.90 -8.63 -18.80
C LYS A 330 -23.16 -9.89 -17.97
N ASP A 331 -24.24 -10.64 -18.29
CA ASP A 331 -24.43 -12.00 -17.77
C ASP A 331 -23.21 -12.88 -18.14
N GLY A 332 -22.65 -13.58 -17.16
CA GLY A 332 -21.43 -14.37 -17.30
C GLY A 332 -20.13 -13.55 -17.28
N GLY A 333 -20.20 -12.22 -17.20
CA GLY A 333 -19.04 -11.32 -17.08
C GLY A 333 -18.43 -11.30 -15.70
N TYR A 334 -17.46 -10.41 -15.47
CA TYR A 334 -16.68 -10.35 -14.23
C TYR A 334 -16.71 -8.96 -13.59
N LEU A 335 -16.79 -8.96 -12.27
CA LEU A 335 -16.56 -7.79 -11.43
C LEU A 335 -15.29 -8.02 -10.61
N ALA A 336 -14.31 -7.12 -10.74
CA ALA A 336 -13.23 -6.98 -9.78
C ALA A 336 -13.51 -5.76 -8.89
N THR A 337 -13.44 -5.91 -7.58
CA THR A 337 -13.69 -4.80 -6.64
C THR A 337 -12.77 -4.89 -5.46
N CYS A 338 -12.25 -3.73 -5.02
CA CYS A 338 -11.31 -3.70 -3.91
C CYS A 338 -11.58 -2.56 -2.91
N SER A 339 -10.87 -2.66 -1.81
CA SER A 339 -10.75 -1.61 -0.79
C SER A 339 -9.35 -1.60 -0.24
N CYS A 340 -8.71 -0.44 -0.25
CA CYS A 340 -7.41 -0.20 0.39
C CYS A 340 -7.54 0.40 1.81
N SER A 341 -8.74 0.33 2.42
CA SER A 341 -8.95 0.83 3.78
C SER A 341 -8.82 -0.27 4.82
N HIS A 342 -7.95 -0.08 5.82
CA HIS A 342 -7.85 -0.95 6.98
C HIS A 342 -9.20 -1.14 7.72
N PHE A 343 -10.01 -0.08 7.82
CA PHE A 343 -11.31 -0.11 8.52
C PHE A 343 -12.42 -0.82 7.74
N MET A 344 -12.23 -1.09 6.45
CA MET A 344 -13.12 -1.92 5.64
C MET A 344 -12.57 -3.36 5.66
N THR A 345 -12.99 -4.15 6.65
CA THR A 345 -12.53 -5.55 6.76
C THR A 345 -13.00 -6.39 5.57
N GLN A 346 -12.40 -7.56 5.38
CA GLN A 346 -12.79 -8.51 4.32
C GLN A 346 -14.27 -8.87 4.42
N GLU A 347 -14.75 -9.22 5.61
CA GLU A 347 -16.14 -9.62 5.88
C GLU A 347 -17.10 -8.47 5.60
N LEU A 348 -16.70 -7.25 5.97
CA LEU A 348 -17.52 -6.06 5.77
C LEU A 348 -17.62 -5.70 4.28
N LEU A 349 -16.53 -5.79 3.53
CA LEU A 349 -16.54 -5.59 2.08
C LEU A 349 -17.37 -6.68 1.39
N ALA A 350 -17.16 -7.94 1.72
CA ALA A 350 -17.92 -9.07 1.17
C ALA A 350 -19.44 -8.92 1.42
N LYS A 351 -19.83 -8.54 2.65
CA LYS A 351 -21.23 -8.23 2.98
C LYS A 351 -21.78 -7.09 2.12
N THR A 352 -20.99 -6.01 1.99
CA THR A 352 -21.40 -4.83 1.21
C THR A 352 -21.62 -5.15 -0.28
N VAL A 353 -20.71 -5.95 -0.88
CA VAL A 353 -20.81 -6.40 -2.27
C VAL A 353 -22.01 -7.35 -2.44
N LYS A 354 -22.27 -8.25 -1.49
CA LYS A 354 -23.45 -9.12 -1.49
C LYS A 354 -24.77 -8.31 -1.47
N GLU A 355 -24.82 -7.25 -0.68
CA GLU A 355 -25.99 -6.34 -0.66
C GLU A 355 -26.15 -5.59 -1.99
N ALA A 356 -25.05 -5.19 -2.63
CA ALA A 356 -25.09 -4.58 -3.95
C ALA A 356 -25.59 -5.54 -5.03
N ALA A 357 -25.14 -6.80 -5.01
CA ALA A 357 -25.60 -7.85 -5.92
C ALA A 357 -27.12 -8.11 -5.76
N LYS A 358 -27.60 -8.21 -4.51
CA LYS A 358 -29.04 -8.34 -4.25
C LYS A 358 -29.84 -7.17 -4.80
N ALA A 359 -29.35 -5.94 -4.65
CA ALA A 359 -30.03 -4.73 -5.15
C ALA A 359 -30.06 -4.62 -6.69
N THR A 360 -29.22 -5.37 -7.38
CA THR A 360 -29.14 -5.42 -8.85
C THR A 360 -29.69 -6.72 -9.46
N HIS A 361 -30.27 -7.61 -8.63
CA HIS A 361 -30.75 -8.93 -9.04
C HIS A 361 -29.67 -9.79 -9.73
N LYS A 362 -28.42 -9.62 -9.29
CA LYS A 362 -27.26 -10.39 -9.78
C LYS A 362 -26.85 -11.43 -8.74
N ARG A 363 -26.30 -12.54 -9.21
CA ARG A 363 -25.64 -13.55 -8.38
C ARG A 363 -24.14 -13.53 -8.63
N LEU A 364 -23.36 -13.69 -7.58
CA LEU A 364 -21.90 -13.62 -7.63
C LEU A 364 -21.30 -14.99 -7.30
N ARG A 365 -20.44 -15.47 -8.20
CA ARG A 365 -19.54 -16.61 -7.93
C ARG A 365 -18.16 -16.05 -7.65
N GLN A 366 -17.66 -16.22 -6.44
CA GLN A 366 -16.31 -15.79 -6.11
C GLN A 366 -15.30 -16.63 -6.91
N VAL A 367 -14.50 -15.96 -7.73
CA VAL A 367 -13.42 -16.59 -8.51
C VAL A 367 -12.14 -16.56 -7.68
N GLU A 368 -11.85 -15.41 -7.04
CA GLU A 368 -10.62 -15.22 -6.31
C GLU A 368 -10.80 -14.16 -5.21
N PHE A 369 -10.06 -14.32 -4.12
CA PHE A 369 -9.81 -13.30 -3.11
C PHE A 369 -8.32 -13.11 -2.95
N ARG A 370 -7.86 -11.87 -2.95
CA ARG A 370 -6.46 -11.48 -2.85
C ARG A 370 -6.28 -10.32 -1.89
N THR A 371 -5.04 -10.16 -1.43
CA THR A 371 -4.61 -9.07 -0.58
C THR A 371 -3.54 -8.24 -1.30
N GLN A 372 -2.82 -7.39 -0.57
CA GLN A 372 -1.64 -6.70 -1.07
C GLN A 372 -0.55 -7.70 -1.51
N ALA A 373 0.32 -7.25 -2.41
CA ALA A 373 1.46 -8.04 -2.87
C ALA A 373 2.40 -8.40 -1.69
N PRO A 374 3.11 -9.56 -1.77
CA PRO A 374 3.94 -10.03 -0.65
C PRO A 374 5.07 -9.08 -0.22
N ASP A 375 5.50 -8.16 -1.08
CA ASP A 375 6.45 -7.10 -0.70
C ASP A 375 5.85 -6.05 0.26
N HIS A 376 4.54 -6.11 0.50
CA HIS A 376 3.82 -5.40 1.55
C HIS A 376 3.32 -6.43 2.58
N PRO A 377 4.22 -7.08 3.35
CA PRO A 377 3.85 -8.22 4.17
C PRO A 377 2.80 -7.88 5.23
N ILE A 378 1.89 -8.81 5.44
CA ILE A 378 0.91 -8.75 6.52
C ILE A 378 1.55 -9.38 7.76
N LEU A 379 1.88 -8.55 8.73
CA LEU A 379 2.39 -9.02 10.02
C LEU A 379 1.21 -9.36 10.93
N TRP A 380 1.05 -10.63 11.29
CA TRP A 380 -0.09 -11.11 12.09
C TRP A 380 -0.17 -10.52 13.50
N ALA A 381 0.92 -9.93 13.98
CA ALA A 381 0.97 -9.20 15.24
C ALA A 381 0.67 -7.69 15.09
N ALA A 382 0.41 -7.21 13.88
CA ALA A 382 0.16 -5.81 13.55
C ALA A 382 -0.99 -5.71 12.54
N ASP A 383 -2.22 -5.66 13.04
CA ASP A 383 -3.45 -5.64 12.23
C ASP A 383 -3.47 -4.50 11.21
N GLU A 384 -2.81 -3.38 11.50
CA GLU A 384 -2.68 -2.23 10.62
C GLU A 384 -1.91 -2.53 9.33
N SER A 385 -1.09 -3.57 9.31
CA SER A 385 -0.38 -4.02 8.12
C SER A 385 -1.30 -4.65 7.08
N TYR A 386 -2.51 -5.10 7.47
CA TYR A 386 -3.51 -5.66 6.55
C TYR A 386 -4.52 -4.59 6.14
N TYR A 387 -4.43 -4.09 4.91
CA TYR A 387 -5.28 -3.00 4.44
C TYR A 387 -5.93 -3.23 3.08
N LEU A 388 -5.39 -4.08 2.20
CA LEU A 388 -5.91 -4.28 0.85
C LEU A 388 -6.74 -5.56 0.76
N LYS A 389 -7.95 -5.46 0.26
CA LYS A 389 -8.87 -6.56 -0.06
C LYS A 389 -9.30 -6.41 -1.51
N PHE A 390 -9.10 -7.46 -2.30
CA PHE A 390 -9.41 -7.51 -3.72
C PHE A 390 -10.18 -8.77 -4.03
N PHE A 391 -11.40 -8.63 -4.56
CA PHE A 391 -12.26 -9.72 -4.97
C PHE A 391 -12.44 -9.74 -6.48
N ILE A 392 -12.45 -10.92 -7.06
CA ILE A 392 -12.92 -11.18 -8.43
C ILE A 392 -14.14 -12.07 -8.34
N PHE A 393 -15.25 -11.63 -8.95
CA PHE A 393 -16.49 -12.38 -9.05
C PHE A 393 -16.88 -12.59 -10.51
N GLN A 394 -17.38 -13.78 -10.83
CA GLN A 394 -18.22 -13.96 -12.01
C GLN A 394 -19.65 -13.49 -11.65
N VAL A 395 -20.23 -12.69 -12.53
CA VAL A 395 -21.56 -12.11 -12.36
C VAL A 395 -22.55 -12.89 -13.22
N VAL A 396 -23.64 -13.35 -12.62
CA VAL A 396 -24.70 -14.10 -13.30
C VAL A 396 -26.04 -13.43 -13.01
N ASP A 397 -26.86 -13.27 -14.04
CA ASP A 397 -28.19 -12.71 -13.88
C ASP A 397 -29.09 -13.68 -13.13
N GLU A 398 -29.93 -13.16 -12.27
CA GLU A 398 -31.00 -13.93 -11.65
C GLU A 398 -32.14 -14.10 -12.65
N LYS A 399 -32.27 -15.33 -13.16
CA LYS A 399 -33.37 -15.71 -14.09
C LYS A 399 -34.54 -16.23 -13.31
#